data_b24efb93a416560edc625ee52921b512
#
_entry.id   b24efb93a416560edc625ee52921b512
#
_cell.length_a   1.000
_cell.length_b   1.000
_cell.length_c   1.000
_cell.angle_alpha   90.00
_cell.angle_beta   90.00
_cell.angle_gamma   90.00
#
_symmetry.space_group_name_H-M   'P 1'
#
loop_
_entity.id
_entity.type
_entity.pdbx_description
1 polymer ?
#
loop_
_entity_poly.entity_id
_entity_poly.type
_entity_poly.pdbx_seq_one_letter_code
_entity_poly.pdbx_strand_id
1 'polypeptide(L)'
;VMQVAAARPDLVAGIVLVEPVLISNMNLKILEIANKFPITKSIPFIKERTSMSDKTLKRRDEFPSREMMIKSYSGRGAFATWKDGFLEDYIDGGTKKIKGKIKLTCDPKWEAATFGSWKHNAMNSIKNITCPITLLQGETGSTTRNIGVKRLKNKNSLDEFKVIKKSSHFLPMEFPKII
;
A
#
# COMPACT_ATOMS: atom_id res chain seq x y z
N VAL A 1 3.86 6.26 10.37
CA VAL A 1 3.32 6.40 11.74
C VAL A 1 3.93 5.39 12.72
N MET A 2 3.89 4.06 12.46
CA MET A 2 4.41 3.03 13.39
C MET A 2 5.86 3.23 13.82
N GLN A 3 6.76 3.59 12.90
CA GLN A 3 8.16 3.87 13.21
C GLN A 3 8.32 5.12 14.08
N VAL A 4 7.50 6.14 13.84
CA VAL A 4 7.48 7.36 14.68
C VAL A 4 7.00 7.02 16.10
N ALA A 5 5.89 6.32 16.24
CA ALA A 5 5.37 5.92 17.54
C ALA A 5 6.34 5.03 18.33
N ALA A 6 7.12 4.19 17.65
CA ALA A 6 8.16 3.38 18.28
C ALA A 6 9.40 4.17 18.70
N ALA A 7 9.76 5.24 17.95
CA ALA A 7 10.93 6.06 18.21
C ALA A 7 10.64 7.24 19.17
N ARG A 8 9.40 7.75 19.11
CA ARG A 8 8.95 8.91 19.89
C ARG A 8 7.58 8.65 20.50
N PRO A 9 7.49 7.72 21.48
CA PRO A 9 6.24 7.39 22.14
C PRO A 9 5.64 8.60 22.88
N ASP A 10 6.44 9.55 23.27
CA ASP A 10 6.05 10.83 23.90
C ASP A 10 5.19 11.72 22.98
N LEU A 11 5.27 11.55 21.66
CA LEU A 11 4.55 12.35 20.67
C LEU A 11 3.28 11.69 20.12
N VAL A 12 3.02 10.43 20.45
CA VAL A 12 1.95 9.65 19.81
C VAL A 12 0.99 9.07 20.85
N ALA A 13 -0.17 9.67 20.97
CA ALA A 13 -1.22 9.24 21.91
C ALA A 13 -1.94 7.95 21.46
N GLY A 14 -2.03 7.71 20.15
CA GLY A 14 -2.67 6.53 19.58
C GLY A 14 -2.46 6.45 18.07
N ILE A 15 -2.72 5.27 17.48
CA ILE A 15 -2.57 5.03 16.04
C ILE A 15 -3.83 4.38 15.48
N VAL A 16 -4.34 4.92 14.36
CA VAL A 16 -5.31 4.23 13.52
C VAL A 16 -4.60 3.73 12.27
N LEU A 17 -4.61 2.43 12.06
CA LEU A 17 -4.03 1.76 10.91
C LEU A 17 -5.15 1.28 9.98
N VAL A 18 -5.22 1.86 8.79
CA VAL A 18 -6.16 1.47 7.74
C VAL A 18 -5.38 0.72 6.67
N GLU A 19 -5.62 -0.58 6.53
CA GLU A 19 -4.95 -1.43 5.54
C GLU A 19 -3.41 -1.27 5.50
N PRO A 20 -2.71 -1.35 6.65
CA PRO A 20 -1.27 -1.13 6.68
C PRO A 20 -0.52 -2.23 5.91
N VAL A 21 0.51 -1.82 5.17
CA VAL A 21 1.43 -2.76 4.50
C VAL A 21 2.45 -3.25 5.53
N LEU A 22 2.22 -4.45 6.07
CA LEU A 22 3.10 -5.10 7.04
C LEU A 22 3.86 -6.25 6.38
N ILE A 23 5.07 -5.97 5.91
CA ILE A 23 5.91 -6.95 5.22
C ILE A 23 6.75 -7.72 6.25
N SER A 24 6.71 -9.06 6.19
CA SER A 24 7.53 -9.89 7.08
C SER A 24 9.03 -9.76 6.79
N ASN A 25 9.87 -9.94 7.81
CA ASN A 25 11.33 -9.88 7.65
C ASN A 25 11.85 -10.86 6.61
N MET A 26 11.22 -12.04 6.46
CA MET A 26 11.58 -13.01 5.43
C MET A 26 11.31 -12.46 4.03
N ASN A 27 10.15 -11.84 3.80
CA ASN A 27 9.84 -11.22 2.52
C ASN A 27 10.77 -10.03 2.21
N LEU A 28 11.16 -9.25 3.22
CA LEU A 28 12.13 -8.18 3.06
C LEU A 28 13.50 -8.73 2.62
N LYS A 29 13.97 -9.84 3.19
CA LYS A 29 15.21 -10.50 2.76
C LYS A 29 15.13 -11.02 1.32
N ILE A 30 13.97 -11.55 0.90
CA ILE A 30 13.75 -11.98 -0.48
C ILE A 30 13.85 -10.80 -1.44
N LEU A 31 13.20 -9.67 -1.11
CA LEU A 31 13.29 -8.44 -1.90
C LEU A 31 14.73 -7.92 -1.95
N GLU A 32 15.45 -7.96 -0.84
CA GLU A 32 16.87 -7.58 -0.78
C GLU A 32 17.73 -8.42 -1.74
N ILE A 33 17.58 -9.75 -1.69
CA ILE A 33 18.30 -10.67 -2.58
C ILE A 33 17.95 -10.39 -4.04
N ALA A 34 16.66 -10.23 -4.35
CA ALA A 34 16.20 -9.94 -5.71
C ALA A 34 16.75 -8.63 -6.29
N ASN A 35 16.97 -7.63 -5.43
CA ASN A 35 17.55 -6.35 -5.85
C ASN A 35 19.08 -6.42 -6.00
N LYS A 36 19.77 -7.16 -5.11
CA LYS A 36 21.23 -7.35 -5.21
C LYS A 36 21.63 -8.28 -6.35
N PHE A 37 20.81 -9.29 -6.65
CA PHE A 37 21.08 -10.31 -7.64
C PHE A 37 19.88 -10.47 -8.59
N PRO A 38 19.72 -9.60 -9.60
CA PRO A 38 18.55 -9.58 -10.48
C PRO A 38 18.24 -10.90 -11.18
N ILE A 39 19.25 -11.74 -11.44
CA ILE A 39 19.08 -13.07 -12.01
C ILE A 39 18.16 -13.96 -11.17
N THR A 40 18.10 -13.77 -9.87
CA THR A 40 17.24 -14.53 -8.97
C THR A 40 15.75 -14.27 -9.20
N LYS A 41 15.38 -13.19 -9.89
CA LYS A 41 13.98 -12.87 -10.27
C LYS A 41 13.39 -13.91 -11.24
N SER A 42 14.21 -14.73 -11.89
CA SER A 42 13.75 -15.86 -12.70
C SER A 42 13.19 -17.03 -11.84
N ILE A 43 13.54 -17.09 -10.56
CA ILE A 43 13.03 -18.09 -9.62
C ILE A 43 11.55 -17.79 -9.33
N PRO A 44 10.62 -18.73 -9.56
CA PRO A 44 9.16 -18.47 -9.48
C PRO A 44 8.72 -17.81 -8.18
N PHE A 45 9.22 -18.27 -7.04
CA PHE A 45 8.90 -17.73 -5.73
C PHE A 45 9.37 -16.27 -5.53
N ILE A 46 10.55 -15.92 -6.05
CA ILE A 46 11.08 -14.55 -6.01
C ILE A 46 10.32 -13.67 -7.00
N LYS A 47 10.06 -14.19 -8.21
CA LYS A 47 9.27 -13.50 -9.24
C LYS A 47 7.90 -13.09 -8.74
N GLU A 48 7.22 -13.95 -8.01
CA GLU A 48 5.93 -13.63 -7.39
C GLU A 48 6.04 -12.42 -6.46
N ARG A 49 7.11 -12.37 -5.63
CA ARG A 49 7.32 -11.28 -4.65
C ARG A 49 7.72 -9.94 -5.30
N THR A 50 8.37 -9.97 -6.45
CA THR A 50 8.79 -8.77 -7.20
C THR A 50 7.77 -8.33 -8.24
N SER A 51 6.74 -9.12 -8.51
CA SER A 51 5.81 -8.91 -9.63
C SER A 51 5.10 -7.56 -9.60
N MET A 52 4.81 -7.01 -8.41
CA MET A 52 4.18 -5.71 -8.28
C MET A 52 5.10 -4.60 -8.81
N SER A 53 6.37 -4.58 -8.41
CA SER A 53 7.37 -3.64 -8.90
C SER A 53 7.54 -3.75 -10.42
N ASP A 54 7.66 -4.97 -10.95
CA ASP A 54 7.87 -5.20 -12.38
C ASP A 54 6.65 -4.80 -13.24
N LYS A 55 5.44 -5.01 -12.74
CA LYS A 55 4.20 -4.54 -13.38
C LYS A 55 4.10 -3.02 -13.38
N THR A 56 4.47 -2.40 -12.26
CA THR A 56 4.41 -0.94 -12.10
C THR A 56 5.38 -0.23 -13.05
N LEU A 57 6.57 -0.78 -13.27
CA LEU A 57 7.52 -0.24 -14.26
C LEU A 57 6.95 -0.16 -15.68
N LYS A 58 6.00 -1.04 -16.02
CA LYS A 58 5.33 -1.09 -17.34
C LYS A 58 4.04 -0.26 -17.39
N ARG A 59 3.69 0.43 -16.31
CA ARG A 59 2.47 1.21 -16.22
C ARG A 59 2.51 2.37 -17.18
N ARG A 60 1.42 2.57 -17.91
CA ARG A 60 1.23 3.76 -18.74
C ARG A 60 1.16 4.99 -17.84
N ASP A 61 1.95 6.01 -18.13
CA ASP A 61 2.04 7.27 -17.37
C ASP A 61 1.55 8.50 -18.11
N GLU A 62 1.30 8.39 -19.45
CA GLU A 62 0.78 9.48 -20.28
C GLU A 62 -0.54 9.11 -20.96
N PHE A 63 -1.47 10.06 -20.99
CA PHE A 63 -2.79 9.92 -21.61
C PHE A 63 -3.09 11.15 -22.47
N PRO A 64 -3.82 11.00 -23.60
CA PRO A 64 -4.17 12.13 -24.47
C PRO A 64 -5.02 13.18 -23.75
N SER A 65 -5.95 12.76 -22.89
CA SER A 65 -6.80 13.65 -22.10
C SER A 65 -7.20 13.02 -20.78
N ARG A 66 -7.80 13.84 -19.91
CA ARG A 66 -8.39 13.42 -18.61
C ARG A 66 -9.50 12.39 -18.83
N GLU A 67 -10.38 12.63 -19.77
CA GLU A 67 -11.51 11.75 -20.09
C GLU A 67 -11.03 10.37 -20.57
N MET A 68 -9.99 10.33 -21.38
CA MET A 68 -9.36 9.09 -21.84
C MET A 68 -8.73 8.32 -20.66
N MET A 69 -8.18 9.01 -19.68
CA MET A 69 -7.62 8.38 -18.50
C MET A 69 -8.74 7.81 -17.60
N ILE A 70 -9.81 8.57 -17.35
CA ILE A 70 -11.00 8.10 -16.63
C ILE A 70 -11.55 6.84 -17.29
N LYS A 71 -11.81 6.88 -18.61
CA LYS A 71 -12.30 5.73 -19.38
C LYS A 71 -11.38 4.51 -19.29
N SER A 72 -10.08 4.73 -19.21
CA SER A 72 -9.09 3.65 -19.10
C SER A 72 -9.09 2.97 -17.74
N TYR A 73 -9.40 3.71 -16.68
CA TYR A 73 -9.32 3.23 -15.29
C TYR A 73 -10.66 2.79 -14.71
N SER A 74 -11.77 3.42 -15.13
CA SER A 74 -13.11 3.17 -14.60
C SER A 74 -13.48 1.68 -14.65
N GLY A 75 -13.91 1.15 -13.51
CA GLY A 75 -14.34 -0.24 -13.35
C GLY A 75 -13.22 -1.28 -13.49
N ARG A 76 -11.92 -0.90 -13.44
CA ARG A 76 -10.80 -1.81 -13.67
C ARG A 76 -9.79 -1.82 -12.54
N GLY A 77 -9.23 -2.99 -12.26
CA GLY A 77 -8.15 -3.17 -11.29
C GLY A 77 -8.48 -2.56 -9.93
N ALA A 78 -7.60 -1.70 -9.44
CA ALA A 78 -7.75 -1.00 -8.17
C ALA A 78 -9.01 -0.11 -8.09
N PHE A 79 -9.44 0.42 -9.23
CA PHE A 79 -10.55 1.38 -9.32
C PHE A 79 -11.93 0.73 -9.50
N ALA A 80 -11.99 -0.62 -9.52
CA ALA A 80 -13.22 -1.34 -9.82
C ALA A 80 -14.31 -1.16 -8.74
N THR A 81 -13.90 -0.91 -7.50
CA THR A 81 -14.78 -0.87 -6.32
C THR A 81 -14.85 0.51 -5.66
N TRP A 82 -14.14 1.49 -6.21
CA TRP A 82 -14.14 2.84 -5.66
C TRP A 82 -15.50 3.51 -5.83
N LYS A 83 -15.90 4.28 -4.85
CA LYS A 83 -17.10 5.12 -4.91
C LYS A 83 -16.94 6.24 -5.93
N ASP A 84 -18.06 6.75 -6.41
CA ASP A 84 -18.12 7.87 -7.33
C ASP A 84 -17.35 9.09 -6.80
N GLY A 85 -16.64 9.77 -7.68
CA GLY A 85 -15.80 10.94 -7.39
C GLY A 85 -14.35 10.60 -7.03
N PHE A 86 -14.05 9.46 -6.40
CA PHE A 86 -12.68 9.13 -5.98
C PHE A 86 -11.71 8.91 -7.14
N LEU A 87 -12.19 8.38 -8.26
CA LEU A 87 -11.34 8.22 -9.45
C LEU A 87 -10.98 9.57 -10.06
N GLU A 88 -11.95 10.47 -10.11
CA GLU A 88 -11.77 11.84 -10.59
C GLU A 88 -10.77 12.59 -9.70
N ASP A 89 -10.94 12.53 -8.40
CA ASP A 89 -10.03 13.15 -7.41
C ASP A 89 -8.61 12.57 -7.53
N TYR A 90 -8.50 11.23 -7.70
CA TYR A 90 -7.20 10.58 -7.93
C TYR A 90 -6.50 11.10 -9.19
N ILE A 91 -7.26 11.29 -10.28
CA ILE A 91 -6.71 11.81 -11.53
C ILE A 91 -6.33 13.28 -11.38
N ASP A 92 -7.20 14.09 -10.79
CA ASP A 92 -6.98 15.53 -10.63
C ASP A 92 -5.81 15.83 -9.68
N GLY A 93 -5.70 15.12 -8.56
CA GLY A 93 -4.58 15.25 -7.63
C GLY A 93 -3.30 14.53 -8.06
N GLY A 94 -3.42 13.44 -8.81
CA GLY A 94 -2.31 12.56 -9.19
C GLY A 94 -1.70 12.83 -10.56
N THR A 95 -2.16 13.85 -11.30
CA THR A 95 -1.67 14.12 -12.66
C THR A 95 -1.32 15.60 -12.89
N LYS A 96 -0.62 15.85 -13.98
CA LYS A 96 -0.32 17.20 -14.47
C LYS A 96 -0.42 17.25 -16.00
N LYS A 97 -0.76 18.42 -16.54
CA LYS A 97 -0.77 18.66 -17.99
C LYS A 97 0.62 19.02 -18.46
N ILE A 98 1.15 18.25 -19.40
CA ILE A 98 2.46 18.48 -20.03
C ILE A 98 2.30 18.35 -21.55
N LYS A 99 2.67 19.41 -22.29
CA LYS A 99 2.62 19.43 -23.77
C LYS A 99 1.28 18.92 -24.33
N GLY A 100 0.17 19.35 -23.72
CA GLY A 100 -1.18 18.98 -24.15
C GLY A 100 -1.67 17.61 -23.71
N LYS A 101 -0.83 16.79 -23.07
CA LYS A 101 -1.18 15.47 -22.51
C LYS A 101 -1.32 15.52 -21.01
N ILE A 102 -2.01 14.53 -20.45
CA ILE A 102 -2.10 14.28 -19.01
C ILE A 102 -1.04 13.25 -18.63
N LYS A 103 -0.21 13.57 -17.65
CA LYS A 103 0.87 12.70 -17.17
C LYS A 103 0.76 12.47 -15.69
N LEU A 104 1.03 11.24 -15.21
CA LEU A 104 1.15 10.94 -13.78
C LEU A 104 2.25 11.80 -13.15
N THR A 105 1.96 12.38 -11.97
CA THR A 105 2.94 13.12 -11.18
C THR A 105 3.96 12.20 -10.53
N CYS A 106 3.51 11.01 -10.10
CA CYS A 106 4.41 9.96 -9.62
C CYS A 106 4.94 9.16 -10.82
N ASP A 107 6.23 9.26 -11.08
CA ASP A 107 6.89 8.45 -12.12
C ASP A 107 6.76 6.97 -11.75
N PRO A 108 6.33 6.09 -12.66
CA PRO A 108 6.25 4.64 -12.43
C PRO A 108 7.53 4.02 -11.88
N LYS A 109 8.71 4.58 -12.19
CA LYS A 109 9.98 4.13 -11.64
C LYS A 109 10.08 4.34 -10.13
N TRP A 110 9.59 5.48 -9.63
CA TRP A 110 9.55 5.77 -8.19
C TRP A 110 8.55 4.87 -7.46
N GLU A 111 7.37 4.70 -8.03
CA GLU A 111 6.35 3.81 -7.49
C GLU A 111 6.86 2.36 -7.44
N ALA A 112 7.47 1.88 -8.52
CA ALA A 112 8.07 0.55 -8.59
C ALA A 112 9.22 0.36 -7.60
N ALA A 113 10.07 1.38 -7.41
CA ALA A 113 11.15 1.34 -6.42
C ALA A 113 10.59 1.25 -5.00
N THR A 114 9.45 1.90 -4.71
CA THR A 114 8.76 1.81 -3.43
C THR A 114 8.27 0.38 -3.17
N PHE A 115 7.64 -0.27 -4.15
CA PHE A 115 7.19 -1.66 -4.05
C PHE A 115 8.36 -2.66 -3.95
N GLY A 116 9.48 -2.36 -4.56
CA GLY A 116 10.70 -3.17 -4.49
C GLY A 116 11.56 -2.91 -3.26
N SER A 117 11.21 -1.93 -2.42
CA SER A 117 12.01 -1.56 -1.26
C SER A 117 12.00 -2.66 -0.18
N TRP A 118 13.17 -2.98 0.36
CA TRP A 118 13.35 -3.93 1.48
C TRP A 118 13.75 -3.26 2.79
N LYS A 119 13.89 -1.93 2.80
CA LYS A 119 14.32 -1.17 3.98
C LYS A 119 13.17 -0.80 4.93
N HIS A 120 11.98 -1.34 4.70
CA HIS A 120 10.85 -1.16 5.59
C HIS A 120 11.07 -1.87 6.93
N ASN A 121 10.75 -1.21 8.01
CA ASN A 121 10.94 -1.79 9.34
C ASN A 121 9.67 -1.72 10.21
N ALA A 122 8.50 -1.54 9.59
CA ALA A 122 7.23 -1.39 10.31
C ALA A 122 6.93 -2.58 11.24
N MET A 123 7.22 -3.81 10.79
CA MET A 123 7.02 -5.02 11.62
C MET A 123 7.91 -5.07 12.86
N ASN A 124 9.14 -4.55 12.77
CA ASN A 124 10.05 -4.52 13.92
C ASN A 124 9.71 -3.40 14.89
N SER A 125 9.06 -2.33 14.40
CA SER A 125 8.60 -1.22 15.25
C SER A 125 7.51 -1.65 16.23
N ILE A 126 6.72 -2.67 15.91
CA ILE A 126 5.61 -3.14 16.75
C ILE A 126 6.05 -3.38 18.21
N LYS A 127 7.23 -3.94 18.41
CA LYS A 127 7.74 -4.25 19.75
C LYS A 127 7.92 -3.04 20.67
N ASN A 128 8.14 -1.86 20.09
CA ASN A 128 8.42 -0.61 20.81
C ASN A 128 7.23 0.36 20.83
N ILE A 129 6.09 0.03 20.21
CA ILE A 129 4.89 0.86 20.26
C ILE A 129 4.21 0.65 21.59
N THR A 130 3.95 1.71 22.33
CA THR A 130 3.31 1.69 23.67
C THR A 130 1.91 2.28 23.67
N CYS A 131 1.54 3.06 22.65
CA CYS A 131 0.22 3.64 22.52
C CYS A 131 -0.81 2.62 21.98
N PRO A 132 -2.12 2.83 22.24
CA PRO A 132 -3.18 2.01 21.68
C PRO A 132 -3.20 2.06 20.14
N ILE A 133 -3.60 0.95 19.51
CA ILE A 133 -3.69 0.80 18.05
C ILE A 133 -5.09 0.32 17.68
N THR A 134 -5.77 1.05 16.83
CA THR A 134 -6.95 0.58 16.09
C THR A 134 -6.50 0.10 14.72
N LEU A 135 -6.92 -1.11 14.32
CA LEU A 135 -6.62 -1.71 13.02
C LEU A 135 -7.90 -1.98 12.23
N LEU A 136 -8.01 -1.35 11.06
CA LEU A 136 -9.07 -1.60 10.09
C LEU A 136 -8.51 -2.40 8.91
N GLN A 137 -9.15 -3.51 8.60
CA GLN A 137 -8.73 -4.43 7.55
C GLN A 137 -9.87 -4.68 6.57
N GLY A 138 -9.58 -4.71 5.26
CA GLY A 138 -10.50 -5.16 4.24
C GLY A 138 -10.69 -6.68 4.26
N GLU A 139 -11.89 -7.12 3.90
CA GLU A 139 -12.21 -8.55 3.87
C GLU A 139 -11.45 -9.28 2.76
N THR A 140 -11.21 -8.62 1.62
CA THR A 140 -10.58 -9.22 0.45
C THR A 140 -9.35 -8.43 0.00
N GLY A 141 -8.36 -9.11 -0.57
CA GLY A 141 -7.18 -8.46 -1.14
C GLY A 141 -6.36 -7.61 -0.17
N SER A 142 -6.55 -7.80 1.14
CA SER A 142 -5.87 -7.02 2.19
C SER A 142 -4.35 -7.16 2.11
N THR A 143 -3.64 -6.05 2.29
CA THR A 143 -2.19 -6.02 2.46
C THR A 143 -1.76 -6.32 3.90
N THR A 144 -2.69 -6.23 4.85
CA THR A 144 -2.48 -6.59 6.24
C THR A 144 -2.56 -8.09 6.43
N ARG A 145 -1.43 -8.77 6.39
CA ARG A 145 -1.37 -10.23 6.51
C ARG A 145 -1.55 -10.69 7.96
N ASN A 146 -2.08 -11.91 8.15
CA ASN A 146 -2.31 -12.52 9.47
C ASN A 146 -1.10 -12.46 10.42
N ILE A 147 0.13 -12.53 9.89
CA ILE A 147 1.34 -12.41 10.71
C ILE A 147 1.49 -11.04 11.36
N GLY A 148 1.09 -9.96 10.67
CA GLY A 148 1.08 -8.60 11.22
C GLY A 148 0.04 -8.45 12.32
N VAL A 149 -1.19 -8.91 12.06
CA VAL A 149 -2.29 -8.91 13.03
C VAL A 149 -1.90 -9.71 14.28
N LYS A 150 -1.34 -10.92 14.11
CA LYS A 150 -0.89 -11.77 15.22
C LYS A 150 0.17 -11.08 16.08
N ARG A 151 1.13 -10.40 15.45
CA ARG A 151 2.17 -9.64 16.18
C ARG A 151 1.59 -8.48 16.99
N LEU A 152 0.65 -7.73 16.42
CA LEU A 152 -0.02 -6.64 17.12
C LEU A 152 -0.81 -7.16 18.32
N LYS A 153 -1.58 -8.24 18.15
CA LYS A 153 -2.32 -8.90 19.25
C LYS A 153 -1.41 -9.39 20.36
N ASN A 154 -0.30 -10.05 20.02
CA ASN A 154 0.63 -10.60 21.02
C ASN A 154 1.35 -9.51 21.84
N LYS A 155 1.40 -8.27 21.35
CA LYS A 155 2.02 -7.14 22.04
C LYS A 155 1.06 -6.45 23.02
N ASN A 156 -0.24 -6.83 23.05
CA ASN A 156 -1.29 -6.14 23.81
C ASN A 156 -1.45 -4.65 23.48
N SER A 157 -0.97 -4.22 22.31
CA SER A 157 -1.12 -2.84 21.84
C SER A 157 -2.28 -2.69 20.85
N LEU A 158 -2.89 -3.80 20.43
CA LEU A 158 -4.06 -3.79 19.55
C LEU A 158 -5.32 -3.64 20.40
N ASP A 159 -5.79 -2.40 20.49
CA ASP A 159 -6.95 -2.01 21.26
C ASP A 159 -8.24 -2.41 20.53
N GLU A 160 -8.28 -2.16 19.23
CA GLU A 160 -9.41 -2.51 18.40
C GLU A 160 -8.97 -3.12 17.06
N PHE A 161 -9.66 -4.18 16.61
CA PHE A 161 -9.46 -4.81 15.31
C PHE A 161 -10.80 -5.05 14.62
N LYS A 162 -11.00 -4.42 13.48
CA LYS A 162 -12.20 -4.59 12.64
C LYS A 162 -11.84 -5.08 11.24
N VAL A 163 -12.54 -6.10 10.77
CA VAL A 163 -12.59 -6.50 9.36
C VAL A 163 -13.85 -5.91 8.75
N ILE A 164 -13.67 -5.05 7.77
CA ILE A 164 -14.79 -4.39 7.08
C ILE A 164 -15.26 -5.30 5.94
N LYS A 165 -16.51 -5.73 6.05
CA LYS A 165 -17.13 -6.63 5.08
C LYS A 165 -17.25 -5.98 3.70
N LYS A 166 -17.10 -6.79 2.64
CA LYS A 166 -17.22 -6.38 1.23
C LYS A 166 -16.22 -5.30 0.81
N SER A 167 -15.14 -5.10 1.57
CA SER A 167 -14.08 -4.14 1.25
C SER A 167 -12.78 -4.81 0.85
N SER A 168 -11.92 -4.05 0.20
CA SER A 168 -10.59 -4.45 -0.21
C SER A 168 -9.49 -3.59 0.47
N HIS A 169 -8.26 -3.68 -0.05
CA HIS A 169 -7.17 -2.79 0.35
C HIS A 169 -7.49 -1.29 0.14
N PHE A 170 -8.44 -0.98 -0.72
CA PHE A 170 -8.85 0.40 -1.02
C PHE A 170 -10.00 0.89 -0.12
N LEU A 171 -10.08 0.35 1.08
CA LEU A 171 -11.10 0.64 2.08
C LEU A 171 -11.50 2.13 2.22
N PRO A 172 -10.58 3.14 2.24
CA PRO A 172 -10.97 4.55 2.32
C PRO A 172 -11.82 5.03 1.14
N MET A 173 -11.55 4.53 -0.08
CA MET A 173 -12.28 4.89 -1.28
C MET A 173 -13.56 4.08 -1.46
N GLU A 174 -13.66 2.92 -0.83
CA GLU A 174 -14.84 2.05 -0.88
C GLU A 174 -15.86 2.38 0.21
N PHE A 175 -15.39 2.72 1.40
CA PHE A 175 -16.22 2.96 2.59
C PHE A 175 -15.77 4.22 3.37
N PRO A 176 -15.76 5.42 2.75
CA PRO A 176 -15.22 6.65 3.37
C PRO A 176 -15.94 7.06 4.68
N LYS A 177 -17.19 6.61 4.88
CA LYS A 177 -17.95 6.91 6.10
C LYS A 177 -17.57 6.05 7.30
N ILE A 178 -16.74 5.02 7.10
CA ILE A 178 -16.28 4.13 8.16
C ILE A 178 -14.91 4.57 8.70
N ILE A 179 -14.16 5.31 7.88
CA ILE A 179 -12.86 5.85 8.21
C ILE A 179 -12.99 7.25 8.82
#